data_3e753d41040f83a22e09bc8bfc089a23
#
_entry.id   3e753d41040f83a22e09bc8bfc089a23
#
_cell.length_a   1.000
_cell.length_b   1.000
_cell.length_c   1.000
_cell.angle_alpha   90.00
_cell.angle_beta   90.00
_cell.angle_gamma   90.00
#
_symmetry.space_group_name_H-M   'P 1'
#
loop_
_entity.id
_entity.type
_entity.pdbx_description
1 polymer ?
#
loop_
_entity_poly.entity_id
_entity_poly.type
_entity_poly.pdbx_seq_one_letter_code
_entity_poly.pdbx_strand_id
1 'polypeptide(L)'
;MSRDEKNKLWKRITAALLSFLACMACGTAAVLADEKIDTEATASLTVFFGKDEEGFSNVEFRIYRVAGGSETGGYTLSGVFQDYPVVLEGLDSSGWRALAQTLDAYAARDGLPPLQTKRTGRDGRAEFTGLTAGLYLIRGDRYIAGEKTYTPEPMLVTLPVLTQENEWNYNVEVSCKFESEDSSSDRVQRSVLKIWEDDGNEKNRPKEISVQLLENGTVVDTVTLHAENNWAHTWESLTADSKWQVAEAETPAGYTVSVAQEGTVFVMTNTYSAGPSSPPPSTPPTAPQTGMLWWPVPLLVCGGLFLLATGCLIRSRRGEQDDE
;
A
#
# COMPACT_ATOMS: atom_id res chain seq x y z
N MET A 1 40.99 -36.96 -33.02
CA MET A 1 39.55 -36.83 -33.36
C MET A 1 39.38 -36.72 -34.87
N SER A 2 38.76 -37.65 -35.52
CA SER A 2 38.64 -37.71 -36.97
C SER A 2 37.79 -36.54 -37.52
N ARG A 3 37.99 -36.18 -38.78
CA ARG A 3 37.23 -35.08 -39.45
C ARG A 3 35.73 -35.33 -39.42
N ASP A 4 35.31 -36.59 -39.33
CA ASP A 4 33.90 -37.01 -39.23
C ASP A 4 33.32 -36.79 -37.85
N GLU A 5 34.08 -36.98 -36.78
CA GLU A 5 33.66 -36.69 -35.43
C GLU A 5 33.50 -35.17 -35.17
N LYS A 6 34.35 -34.36 -35.75
CA LYS A 6 34.22 -32.88 -35.70
C LYS A 6 32.94 -32.42 -36.39
N ASN A 7 32.62 -33.00 -37.56
CA ASN A 7 31.38 -32.67 -38.28
C ASN A 7 30.09 -33.14 -37.53
N LYS A 8 30.13 -34.28 -36.84
CA LYS A 8 29.04 -34.76 -36.03
C LYS A 8 28.85 -33.88 -34.77
N LEU A 9 29.94 -33.47 -34.16
CA LEU A 9 29.89 -32.56 -33.00
C LEU A 9 29.34 -31.17 -33.38
N TRP A 10 29.77 -30.61 -34.51
CA TRP A 10 29.28 -29.34 -35.04
C TRP A 10 27.78 -29.39 -35.37
N LYS A 11 27.30 -30.47 -35.99
CA LYS A 11 25.88 -30.66 -36.28
C LYS A 11 25.03 -30.81 -35.01
N ARG A 12 25.55 -31.40 -33.94
CA ARG A 12 24.86 -31.49 -32.63
C ARG A 12 24.83 -30.16 -31.91
N ILE A 13 25.90 -29.37 -31.98
CA ILE A 13 25.95 -28.02 -31.38
C ILE A 13 25.04 -27.07 -32.14
N THR A 14 24.99 -27.09 -33.46
CA THR A 14 24.07 -26.27 -34.24
C THR A 14 22.61 -26.67 -34.06
N ALA A 15 22.29 -27.96 -33.92
CA ALA A 15 20.96 -28.43 -33.62
C ALA A 15 20.53 -28.02 -32.23
N ALA A 16 21.40 -28.08 -31.19
CA ALA A 16 21.13 -27.64 -29.85
C ALA A 16 20.96 -26.11 -29.77
N LEU A 17 21.74 -25.34 -30.50
CA LEU A 17 21.59 -23.88 -30.59
C LEU A 17 20.30 -23.45 -31.30
N LEU A 18 19.91 -24.15 -32.38
CA LEU A 18 18.63 -23.90 -33.07
C LEU A 18 17.43 -24.30 -32.22
N SER A 19 17.52 -25.40 -31.44
CA SER A 19 16.48 -25.81 -30.47
C SER A 19 16.36 -24.81 -29.31
N PHE A 20 17.46 -24.26 -28.83
CA PHE A 20 17.49 -23.23 -27.80
C PHE A 20 16.91 -21.88 -28.29
N LEU A 21 17.20 -21.49 -29.54
CA LEU A 21 16.61 -20.29 -30.16
C LEU A 21 15.11 -20.45 -30.39
N ALA A 22 14.64 -21.65 -30.77
CA ALA A 22 13.22 -21.94 -30.93
C ALA A 22 12.46 -21.92 -29.60
N CYS A 23 13.07 -22.37 -28.49
CA CYS A 23 12.50 -22.23 -27.15
C CYS A 23 12.44 -20.79 -26.66
N MET A 24 13.40 -19.93 -27.04
CA MET A 24 13.35 -18.51 -26.71
C MET A 24 12.28 -17.73 -27.51
N ALA A 25 11.90 -18.20 -28.69
CA ALA A 25 10.85 -17.56 -29.49
C ALA A 25 9.43 -17.91 -29.04
N CYS A 26 9.23 -18.95 -28.21
CA CYS A 26 7.94 -19.34 -27.65
C CYS A 26 7.63 -18.79 -26.25
N GLY A 27 8.49 -17.95 -25.68
CA GLY A 27 8.46 -17.57 -24.26
C GLY A 27 8.11 -16.11 -23.95
N THR A 28 7.56 -15.34 -24.88
CA THR A 28 7.05 -14.00 -24.53
C THR A 28 5.65 -13.75 -25.06
N ALA A 29 4.73 -14.66 -24.77
CA ALA A 29 3.40 -14.21 -24.53
C ALA A 29 3.45 -13.62 -23.11
N ALA A 30 3.70 -12.32 -22.99
CA ALA A 30 3.21 -11.58 -21.85
C ALA A 30 1.70 -11.81 -21.89
N VAL A 31 1.22 -12.72 -21.08
CA VAL A 31 -0.19 -12.79 -20.72
C VAL A 31 -0.41 -11.50 -19.94
N LEU A 32 -0.72 -10.42 -20.66
CA LEU A 32 -1.36 -9.27 -20.07
C LEU A 32 -2.65 -9.85 -19.47
N ALA A 33 -2.81 -9.70 -18.17
CA ALA A 33 -4.10 -9.91 -17.56
C ALA A 33 -5.04 -8.89 -18.20
N ASP A 34 -5.75 -9.31 -19.22
CA ASP A 34 -6.79 -8.54 -19.88
C ASP A 34 -8.15 -8.91 -19.29
N GLU A 35 -8.15 -9.47 -18.09
CA GLU A 35 -9.38 -9.77 -17.39
C GLU A 35 -9.78 -8.53 -16.58
N LYS A 36 -10.72 -7.79 -17.17
CA LYS A 36 -11.30 -6.62 -16.54
C LYS A 36 -11.96 -6.99 -15.22
N ILE A 37 -11.91 -6.06 -14.27
CA ILE A 37 -12.67 -6.20 -13.02
C ILE A 37 -14.16 -6.22 -13.35
N ASP A 38 -14.85 -7.26 -12.93
CA ASP A 38 -16.33 -7.27 -12.95
C ASP A 38 -16.84 -6.39 -11.80
N THR A 39 -17.23 -5.17 -12.14
CA THR A 39 -17.71 -4.19 -11.16
C THR A 39 -19.09 -4.51 -10.60
N GLU A 40 -19.85 -5.40 -11.25
CA GLU A 40 -21.19 -5.86 -10.82
C GLU A 40 -21.10 -7.12 -9.94
N ALA A 41 -19.94 -7.79 -9.91
CA ALA A 41 -19.76 -8.96 -9.07
C ALA A 41 -19.85 -8.61 -7.60
N THR A 42 -20.54 -9.49 -6.86
CA THR A 42 -20.64 -9.36 -5.39
C THR A 42 -19.38 -9.87 -4.74
N ALA A 43 -18.80 -9.04 -3.86
CA ALA A 43 -17.60 -9.36 -3.11
C ALA A 43 -17.90 -9.55 -1.61
N SER A 44 -16.99 -10.23 -0.93
CA SER A 44 -16.96 -10.36 0.53
C SER A 44 -15.58 -10.02 1.09
N LEU A 45 -15.58 -9.52 2.33
CA LEU A 45 -14.38 -9.19 3.07
C LEU A 45 -14.47 -9.77 4.48
N THR A 46 -13.50 -10.61 4.83
CA THR A 46 -13.36 -11.15 6.18
C THR A 46 -12.16 -10.51 6.86
N VAL A 47 -12.39 -9.91 8.02
CA VAL A 47 -11.34 -9.33 8.86
C VAL A 47 -11.05 -10.27 10.00
N PHE A 48 -9.82 -10.76 10.09
CA PHE A 48 -9.34 -11.48 11.27
C PHE A 48 -8.63 -10.51 12.22
N PHE A 49 -9.04 -10.54 13.49
CA PHE A 49 -8.39 -9.80 14.56
C PHE A 49 -8.09 -10.75 15.72
N GLY A 50 -6.83 -10.91 16.02
CA GLY A 50 -6.34 -11.85 17.01
C GLY A 50 -4.83 -11.84 17.12
N LYS A 51 -4.32 -12.64 18.05
CA LYS A 51 -2.88 -12.81 18.30
C LYS A 51 -2.57 -14.31 18.32
N ASP A 52 -1.46 -14.71 17.67
CA ASP A 52 -0.95 -16.09 17.67
C ASP A 52 -2.05 -17.13 17.35
N GLU A 53 -2.87 -16.86 16.31
CA GLU A 53 -4.04 -17.63 15.87
C GLU A 53 -5.24 -17.61 16.85
N GLU A 54 -5.11 -17.02 18.03
CA GLU A 54 -6.22 -16.82 18.97
C GLU A 54 -6.99 -15.56 18.59
N GLY A 55 -8.28 -15.76 18.24
CA GLY A 55 -9.16 -14.67 17.82
C GLY A 55 -9.69 -13.85 19.00
N PHE A 56 -9.71 -12.52 18.84
CA PHE A 56 -10.37 -11.61 19.78
C PHE A 56 -11.85 -11.51 19.43
N SER A 57 -12.71 -12.00 20.34
CA SER A 57 -14.14 -12.08 20.10
C SER A 57 -14.90 -10.82 20.52
N ASN A 58 -16.05 -10.58 19.87
CA ASN A 58 -16.99 -9.49 20.19
C ASN A 58 -16.40 -8.08 19.98
N VAL A 59 -15.37 -7.94 19.15
CA VAL A 59 -14.81 -6.65 18.77
C VAL A 59 -15.58 -6.09 17.58
N GLU A 60 -16.00 -4.85 17.67
CA GLU A 60 -16.75 -4.19 16.60
C GLU A 60 -15.82 -3.67 15.51
N PHE A 61 -16.12 -4.04 14.28
CA PHE A 61 -15.49 -3.52 13.07
C PHE A 61 -16.53 -2.80 12.21
N ARG A 62 -16.10 -1.68 11.62
CA ARG A 62 -16.89 -0.87 10.71
C ARG A 62 -16.16 -0.73 9.40
N ILE A 63 -16.89 -0.84 8.29
CA ILE A 63 -16.33 -0.57 6.97
C ILE A 63 -17.01 0.63 6.33
N TYR A 64 -16.23 1.38 5.57
CA TYR A 64 -16.66 2.55 4.82
C TYR A 64 -16.20 2.40 3.38
N ARG A 65 -17.06 2.68 2.41
CA ARG A 65 -16.63 2.76 1.03
C ARG A 65 -15.92 4.09 0.81
N VAL A 66 -14.64 4.05 0.43
CA VAL A 66 -13.82 5.23 0.18
C VAL A 66 -13.91 5.64 -1.28
N ALA A 67 -13.85 4.66 -2.19
CA ALA A 67 -13.87 4.92 -3.61
C ALA A 67 -14.57 3.81 -4.38
N GLY A 68 -15.16 4.17 -5.52
CA GLY A 68 -15.60 3.22 -6.52
C GLY A 68 -14.42 2.70 -7.32
N GLY A 69 -14.43 1.39 -7.65
CA GLY A 69 -13.48 0.79 -8.58
C GLY A 69 -13.99 0.91 -10.02
N SER A 70 -13.05 1.05 -10.97
CA SER A 70 -13.34 0.94 -12.41
C SER A 70 -12.93 -0.43 -12.94
N GLU A 71 -13.42 -0.80 -14.12
CA GLU A 71 -13.02 -2.04 -14.81
C GLU A 71 -11.50 -2.15 -15.04
N THR A 72 -10.80 -1.01 -15.08
CA THR A 72 -9.35 -0.91 -15.30
C THR A 72 -8.54 -0.74 -14.02
N GLY A 73 -9.16 -0.84 -12.84
CA GLY A 73 -8.48 -0.74 -11.53
C GLY A 73 -8.26 0.69 -11.02
N GLY A 74 -8.80 1.72 -11.69
CA GLY A 74 -8.77 3.10 -11.17
C GLY A 74 -9.77 3.31 -10.04
N TYR A 75 -9.47 4.22 -9.11
CA TYR A 75 -10.32 4.56 -7.97
C TYR A 75 -10.73 6.03 -8.01
N THR A 76 -12.00 6.31 -7.74
CA THR A 76 -12.52 7.67 -7.59
C THR A 76 -13.25 7.77 -6.27
N LEU A 77 -12.90 8.78 -5.45
CA LEU A 77 -13.56 9.05 -4.17
C LEU A 77 -15.07 9.07 -4.34
N SER A 78 -15.77 8.45 -3.41
CA SER A 78 -17.22 8.32 -3.49
C SER A 78 -17.87 8.22 -2.09
N GLY A 79 -19.20 8.35 -2.07
CA GLY A 79 -19.96 8.20 -0.84
C GLY A 79 -19.59 9.23 0.21
N VAL A 80 -19.39 8.78 1.44
CA VAL A 80 -19.12 9.66 2.58
C VAL A 80 -17.77 10.38 2.52
N PHE A 81 -16.86 9.93 1.65
CA PHE A 81 -15.53 10.53 1.48
C PHE A 81 -15.37 11.34 0.20
N GLN A 82 -16.43 11.52 -0.59
CA GLN A 82 -16.35 12.15 -1.92
C GLN A 82 -15.67 13.51 -1.91
N ASP A 83 -15.91 14.33 -0.91
CA ASP A 83 -15.46 15.73 -0.84
C ASP A 83 -14.27 15.91 0.13
N TYR A 84 -13.66 14.82 0.60
CA TYR A 84 -12.51 14.91 1.50
C TYR A 84 -11.22 15.22 0.72
N PRO A 85 -10.36 16.11 1.25
CA PRO A 85 -9.17 16.60 0.56
C PRO A 85 -8.00 15.61 0.65
N VAL A 86 -8.18 14.42 0.09
CA VAL A 86 -7.19 13.34 0.04
C VAL A 86 -6.94 12.89 -1.40
N VAL A 87 -5.79 12.27 -1.65
CA VAL A 87 -5.45 11.67 -2.95
C VAL A 87 -5.38 10.16 -2.86
N LEU A 88 -5.72 9.48 -3.98
CA LEU A 88 -5.67 8.02 -4.11
C LEU A 88 -4.58 7.54 -5.06
N GLU A 89 -3.89 8.47 -5.74
CA GLU A 89 -2.92 8.15 -6.78
C GLU A 89 -1.50 8.42 -6.30
N GLY A 90 -0.54 7.67 -6.86
CA GLY A 90 0.88 7.88 -6.61
C GLY A 90 1.36 7.51 -5.20
N LEU A 91 0.55 6.80 -4.42
CA LEU A 91 0.87 6.41 -3.05
C LEU A 91 1.73 5.15 -3.02
N ASP A 92 2.80 5.19 -2.24
CA ASP A 92 3.54 4.01 -1.82
C ASP A 92 2.89 3.34 -0.59
N SER A 93 3.52 2.31 -0.03
CA SER A 93 2.98 1.60 1.15
C SER A 93 2.84 2.51 2.37
N SER A 94 3.69 3.51 2.55
CA SER A 94 3.60 4.48 3.65
C SER A 94 2.47 5.46 3.41
N GLY A 95 2.30 5.93 2.18
CA GLY A 95 1.19 6.79 1.77
C GLY A 95 -0.18 6.13 1.95
N TRP A 96 -0.32 4.85 1.60
CA TRP A 96 -1.57 4.10 1.85
C TRP A 96 -1.89 3.97 3.33
N ARG A 97 -0.87 3.78 4.19
CA ARG A 97 -1.06 3.74 5.64
C ARG A 97 -1.47 5.12 6.18
N ALA A 98 -0.79 6.18 5.77
CA ALA A 98 -1.13 7.54 6.15
C ALA A 98 -2.55 7.92 5.70
N LEU A 99 -2.95 7.55 4.49
CA LEU A 99 -4.32 7.73 4.01
C LEU A 99 -5.34 7.00 4.89
N ALA A 100 -5.08 5.74 5.27
CA ALA A 100 -5.97 5.00 6.18
C ALA A 100 -6.13 5.73 7.53
N GLN A 101 -5.05 6.21 8.11
CA GLN A 101 -5.05 6.97 9.37
C GLN A 101 -5.80 8.30 9.23
N THR A 102 -5.59 9.01 8.13
CA THR A 102 -6.28 10.27 7.81
C THR A 102 -7.79 10.07 7.71
N LEU A 103 -8.22 9.08 6.92
CA LEU A 103 -9.64 8.80 6.73
C LEU A 103 -10.30 8.26 8.01
N ASP A 104 -9.57 7.49 8.83
CA ASP A 104 -10.06 7.02 10.13
C ASP A 104 -10.30 8.20 11.09
N ALA A 105 -9.37 9.18 11.13
CA ALA A 105 -9.52 10.39 11.93
C ALA A 105 -10.71 11.23 11.45
N TYR A 106 -10.88 11.40 10.15
CA TYR A 106 -12.03 12.11 9.58
C TYR A 106 -13.35 11.39 9.86
N ALA A 107 -13.39 10.07 9.66
CA ALA A 107 -14.60 9.29 9.95
C ALA A 107 -15.02 9.39 11.42
N ALA A 108 -14.04 9.47 12.34
CA ALA A 108 -14.28 9.66 13.76
C ALA A 108 -14.76 11.08 14.08
N ARG A 109 -14.01 12.09 13.63
CA ARG A 109 -14.28 13.52 13.87
C ARG A 109 -15.67 13.93 13.41
N ASP A 110 -16.04 13.50 12.20
CA ASP A 110 -17.28 13.94 11.55
C ASP A 110 -18.46 12.97 11.78
N GLY A 111 -18.23 11.89 12.55
CA GLY A 111 -19.27 10.92 12.87
C GLY A 111 -19.86 10.24 11.63
N LEU A 112 -19.00 9.93 10.63
CA LEU A 112 -19.47 9.40 9.35
C LEU A 112 -20.19 8.05 9.53
N PRO A 113 -21.33 7.83 8.85
CA PRO A 113 -22.04 6.55 8.93
C PRO A 113 -21.23 5.45 8.21
N PRO A 114 -20.97 4.30 8.87
CA PRO A 114 -20.36 3.17 8.22
C PRO A 114 -21.30 2.53 7.19
N LEU A 115 -20.74 1.92 6.14
CA LEU A 115 -21.50 1.11 5.19
C LEU A 115 -22.06 -0.14 5.87
N GLN A 116 -21.24 -0.81 6.67
CA GLN A 116 -21.64 -1.96 7.49
C GLN A 116 -20.86 -1.97 8.82
N THR A 117 -21.49 -2.56 9.83
CA THR A 117 -20.88 -2.82 11.14
C THR A 117 -21.05 -4.29 11.48
N LYS A 118 -19.97 -4.95 11.91
CA LYS A 118 -19.94 -6.36 12.31
C LYS A 118 -19.11 -6.53 13.57
N ARG A 119 -19.39 -7.58 14.33
CA ARG A 119 -18.56 -7.98 15.47
C ARG A 119 -17.84 -9.29 15.17
N THR A 120 -16.62 -9.41 15.66
CA THR A 120 -15.85 -10.65 15.53
C THR A 120 -16.53 -11.80 16.28
N GLY A 121 -16.57 -12.96 15.64
CA GLY A 121 -16.95 -14.22 16.24
C GLY A 121 -15.93 -14.73 17.27
N ARG A 122 -16.16 -15.95 17.79
CA ARG A 122 -15.21 -16.59 18.73
C ARG A 122 -13.86 -16.90 18.08
N ASP A 123 -13.85 -17.00 16.78
CA ASP A 123 -12.66 -17.22 15.95
C ASP A 123 -11.94 -15.91 15.56
N GLY A 124 -12.37 -14.78 16.08
CA GLY A 124 -11.80 -13.47 15.79
C GLY A 124 -12.13 -12.90 14.40
N ARG A 125 -13.10 -13.51 13.68
CA ARG A 125 -13.48 -13.08 12.32
C ARG A 125 -14.74 -12.23 12.31
N ALA A 126 -14.70 -11.15 11.54
CA ALA A 126 -15.87 -10.34 11.19
C ALA A 126 -16.05 -10.37 9.67
N GLU A 127 -17.20 -10.83 9.18
CA GLU A 127 -17.49 -11.00 7.76
C GLU A 127 -18.44 -9.93 7.25
N PHE A 128 -18.06 -9.27 6.17
CA PHE A 128 -18.81 -8.26 5.43
C PHE A 128 -19.14 -8.82 4.05
N THR A 129 -20.39 -8.84 3.68
CA THR A 129 -20.88 -9.44 2.43
C THR A 129 -21.71 -8.43 1.63
N GLY A 130 -21.96 -8.75 0.35
CA GLY A 130 -22.74 -7.89 -0.53
C GLY A 130 -22.00 -6.60 -0.90
N LEU A 131 -20.67 -6.64 -0.93
CA LEU A 131 -19.83 -5.52 -1.33
C LEU A 131 -19.66 -5.50 -2.85
N THR A 132 -19.35 -4.34 -3.39
CA THR A 132 -19.04 -4.15 -4.82
C THR A 132 -17.57 -3.80 -5.01
N ALA A 133 -17.08 -3.82 -6.24
CA ALA A 133 -15.70 -3.41 -6.52
C ALA A 133 -15.42 -1.98 -6.02
N GLY A 134 -14.30 -1.79 -5.32
CA GLY A 134 -13.96 -0.50 -4.74
C GLY A 134 -12.84 -0.55 -3.70
N LEU A 135 -12.58 0.60 -3.08
CA LEU A 135 -11.66 0.78 -1.98
C LEU A 135 -12.44 0.97 -0.68
N TYR A 136 -12.08 0.23 0.35
CA TYR A 136 -12.78 0.22 1.63
C TYR A 136 -11.83 0.55 2.78
N LEU A 137 -12.24 1.48 3.66
CA LEU A 137 -11.62 1.72 4.95
C LEU A 137 -12.22 0.77 5.97
N ILE A 138 -11.36 0.08 6.70
CA ILE A 138 -11.72 -0.80 7.82
C ILE A 138 -11.18 -0.16 9.09
N ARG A 139 -12.05 -0.02 10.09
CA ARG A 139 -11.68 0.42 11.43
C ARG A 139 -12.32 -0.48 12.47
N GLY A 140 -11.54 -0.83 13.51
CA GLY A 140 -11.99 -1.66 14.63
C GLY A 140 -11.95 -0.90 15.95
N ASP A 141 -12.78 -1.35 16.89
CA ASP A 141 -12.71 -0.91 18.27
C ASP A 141 -11.55 -1.62 19.00
N ARG A 142 -11.09 -1.02 20.07
CA ARG A 142 -10.05 -1.62 20.91
C ARG A 142 -10.57 -2.85 21.63
N TYR A 143 -9.68 -3.81 21.84
CA TYR A 143 -9.92 -5.01 22.62
C TYR A 143 -9.08 -4.99 23.89
N ILE A 144 -9.71 -5.18 25.04
CA ILE A 144 -9.04 -5.20 26.34
C ILE A 144 -9.05 -6.63 26.87
N ALA A 145 -7.87 -7.18 27.13
CA ALA A 145 -7.67 -8.51 27.69
C ALA A 145 -6.79 -8.42 28.95
N GLY A 146 -7.39 -8.45 30.11
CA GLY A 146 -6.69 -8.25 31.38
C GLY A 146 -6.04 -6.87 31.46
N GLU A 147 -4.73 -6.83 31.59
CA GLU A 147 -3.95 -5.60 31.67
C GLU A 147 -3.42 -5.13 30.29
N LYS A 148 -3.89 -5.71 29.20
CA LYS A 148 -3.46 -5.35 27.85
C LYS A 148 -4.59 -4.79 27.01
N THR A 149 -4.29 -3.71 26.32
CA THR A 149 -5.16 -3.11 25.32
C THR A 149 -4.56 -3.36 23.93
N TYR A 150 -5.37 -3.88 23.02
CA TYR A 150 -5.04 -4.12 21.62
C TYR A 150 -5.83 -3.14 20.76
N THR A 151 -5.13 -2.25 20.09
CA THR A 151 -5.73 -1.20 19.25
C THR A 151 -5.56 -1.56 17.77
N PRO A 152 -6.63 -1.92 17.04
CA PRO A 152 -6.54 -2.21 15.62
C PRO A 152 -6.03 -1.00 14.82
N GLU A 153 -5.05 -1.21 13.94
CA GLU A 153 -4.65 -0.20 12.96
C GLU A 153 -5.74 -0.08 11.89
N PRO A 154 -6.14 1.14 11.50
CA PRO A 154 -7.02 1.33 10.36
C PRO A 154 -6.32 0.86 9.09
N MET A 155 -7.06 0.22 8.18
CA MET A 155 -6.51 -0.28 6.95
C MET A 155 -7.40 0.01 5.75
N LEU A 156 -6.79 0.12 4.59
CA LEU A 156 -7.47 0.22 3.31
C LEU A 156 -7.35 -1.11 2.57
N VAL A 157 -8.47 -1.60 2.05
CA VAL A 157 -8.54 -2.85 1.28
C VAL A 157 -9.27 -2.60 -0.02
N THR A 158 -8.69 -3.07 -1.11
CA THR A 158 -9.33 -3.09 -2.43
C THR A 158 -10.16 -4.35 -2.62
N LEU A 159 -11.27 -4.26 -3.29
CA LEU A 159 -12.07 -5.38 -3.74
C LEU A 159 -12.36 -5.22 -5.24
N PRO A 160 -12.11 -6.24 -6.05
CA PRO A 160 -11.37 -7.47 -5.75
C PRO A 160 -9.86 -7.24 -5.57
N VAL A 161 -9.14 -8.29 -5.17
CA VAL A 161 -7.68 -8.32 -5.10
C VAL A 161 -7.15 -9.24 -6.21
N LEU A 162 -6.11 -8.80 -6.92
CA LEU A 162 -5.43 -9.64 -7.90
C LEU A 162 -4.54 -10.67 -7.19
N THR A 163 -4.75 -11.95 -7.46
CA THR A 163 -3.94 -13.04 -6.89
C THR A 163 -2.59 -13.18 -7.61
N GLN A 164 -1.71 -14.02 -7.08
CA GLN A 164 -0.43 -14.33 -7.72
C GLN A 164 -0.60 -15.11 -9.04
N GLU A 165 -1.73 -15.83 -9.17
CA GLU A 165 -2.14 -16.56 -10.38
C GLU A 165 -2.77 -15.62 -11.43
N ASN A 166 -2.82 -14.31 -11.16
CA ASN A 166 -3.37 -13.29 -12.03
C ASN A 166 -4.90 -13.39 -12.21
N GLU A 167 -5.60 -13.87 -11.18
CA GLU A 167 -7.06 -13.97 -11.11
C GLU A 167 -7.63 -12.96 -10.11
N TRP A 168 -8.82 -12.43 -10.37
CA TRP A 168 -9.51 -11.52 -9.45
C TRP A 168 -10.23 -12.30 -8.35
N ASN A 169 -9.79 -12.09 -7.10
CA ASN A 169 -10.43 -12.67 -5.92
C ASN A 169 -11.42 -11.68 -5.30
N TYR A 170 -12.68 -12.03 -5.33
CA TYR A 170 -13.79 -11.26 -4.74
C TYR A 170 -14.10 -11.65 -3.28
N ASN A 171 -13.48 -12.71 -2.76
CA ASN A 171 -13.66 -13.17 -1.39
C ASN A 171 -12.34 -13.00 -0.63
N VAL A 172 -12.11 -11.80 -0.09
CA VAL A 172 -10.83 -11.39 0.49
C VAL A 172 -10.83 -11.61 2.00
N GLU A 173 -9.77 -12.22 2.52
CA GLU A 173 -9.51 -12.29 3.96
C GLU A 173 -8.26 -11.46 4.27
N VAL A 174 -8.33 -10.63 5.33
CA VAL A 174 -7.23 -9.80 5.80
C VAL A 174 -7.04 -9.96 7.30
N SER A 175 -5.78 -9.95 7.74
CA SER A 175 -5.44 -9.91 9.16
C SER A 175 -5.21 -8.47 9.60
N CYS A 176 -5.95 -8.04 10.62
CA CYS A 176 -5.80 -6.70 11.18
C CYS A 176 -4.53 -6.61 12.01
N LYS A 177 -3.65 -5.66 11.66
CA LYS A 177 -2.52 -5.29 12.52
C LYS A 177 -3.03 -4.49 13.72
N PHE A 178 -2.28 -4.52 14.79
CA PHE A 178 -2.63 -3.81 16.02
C PHE A 178 -1.40 -3.34 16.77
N GLU A 179 -1.56 -2.25 17.49
CA GLU A 179 -0.66 -1.87 18.58
C GLU A 179 -1.14 -2.53 19.88
N SER A 180 -0.20 -2.96 20.73
CA SER A 180 -0.55 -3.49 22.06
C SER A 180 0.20 -2.73 23.13
N GLU A 181 -0.56 -2.22 24.10
CA GLU A 181 -0.04 -1.47 25.25
C GLU A 181 -0.48 -2.13 26.53
N ASP A 182 0.35 -2.06 27.56
CA ASP A 182 -0.10 -2.45 28.91
C ASP A 182 -1.04 -1.35 29.42
N SER A 183 -2.22 -1.77 29.88
CA SER A 183 -3.19 -0.85 30.50
C SER A 183 -2.58 -0.27 31.76
N SER A 184 -2.05 0.92 31.66
CA SER A 184 -1.45 1.64 32.78
C SER A 184 -2.19 2.94 32.99
N SER A 185 -2.20 3.41 34.23
CA SER A 185 -2.64 4.77 34.56
C SER A 185 -1.63 5.84 34.16
N ASP A 186 -0.59 5.46 33.41
CA ASP A 186 0.49 6.33 33.00
C ASP A 186 0.00 7.42 32.04
N ARG A 187 0.76 8.48 32.02
CA ARG A 187 0.51 9.60 31.12
C ARG A 187 1.50 9.50 29.95
N VAL A 188 0.98 9.78 28.78
CA VAL A 188 1.78 9.80 27.54
C VAL A 188 1.80 11.19 26.93
N GLN A 189 2.78 11.39 26.07
CA GLN A 189 2.92 12.58 25.27
C GLN A 189 2.60 12.25 23.82
N ARG A 190 1.93 13.17 23.13
CA ARG A 190 1.76 13.14 21.67
C ARG A 190 2.12 14.49 21.09
N SER A 191 2.70 14.48 19.89
CA SER A 191 3.06 15.71 19.19
C SER A 191 2.50 15.70 17.79
N VAL A 192 2.25 16.88 17.24
CA VAL A 192 1.97 17.05 15.82
C VAL A 192 3.04 17.93 15.19
N LEU A 193 3.51 17.53 14.02
CA LEU A 193 4.40 18.28 13.14
C LEU A 193 3.71 18.47 11.80
N LYS A 194 3.58 19.72 11.36
CA LYS A 194 3.04 20.08 10.05
C LYS A 194 4.14 20.20 9.03
N ILE A 195 3.98 19.52 7.91
CA ILE A 195 4.84 19.60 6.73
C ILE A 195 4.05 20.18 5.56
N TRP A 196 4.71 20.98 4.75
CA TRP A 196 4.18 21.55 3.51
C TRP A 196 4.96 21.01 2.32
N GLU A 197 4.27 20.38 1.38
CA GLU A 197 4.80 19.94 0.10
C GLU A 197 4.12 20.77 -1.01
N ASP A 198 4.67 21.94 -1.30
CA ASP A 198 4.02 22.93 -2.15
C ASP A 198 4.97 23.65 -3.11
N ASP A 199 6.06 23.03 -3.50
CA ASP A 199 7.08 23.40 -4.49
C ASP A 199 6.84 24.74 -5.22
N GLY A 200 7.34 25.85 -4.65
CA GLY A 200 7.22 27.19 -5.21
C GLY A 200 5.87 27.87 -4.96
N ASN A 201 4.97 27.27 -4.17
CA ASN A 201 3.69 27.85 -3.78
C ASN A 201 3.65 28.41 -2.35
N GLU A 202 4.81 28.53 -1.69
CA GLU A 202 4.96 28.90 -0.28
C GLU A 202 4.28 30.24 0.05
N LYS A 203 4.24 31.15 -0.92
CA LYS A 203 3.59 32.47 -0.75
C LYS A 203 2.06 32.39 -0.59
N ASN A 204 1.47 31.26 -0.99
CA ASN A 204 0.03 31.01 -0.91
C ASN A 204 -0.34 30.14 0.31
N ARG A 205 0.65 29.71 1.11
CA ARG A 205 0.38 29.03 2.38
C ARG A 205 -0.45 29.93 3.29
N PRO A 206 -1.42 29.40 4.01
CA PRO A 206 -2.06 30.13 5.07
C PRO A 206 -1.05 30.51 6.16
N LYS A 207 -1.30 31.59 6.88
CA LYS A 207 -0.44 31.97 7.98
C LYS A 207 -0.50 31.02 9.17
N GLU A 208 -1.62 30.35 9.31
CA GLU A 208 -1.91 29.37 10.37
C GLU A 208 -2.91 28.34 9.90
N ILE A 209 -2.92 27.18 10.57
CA ILE A 209 -3.93 26.14 10.43
C ILE A 209 -4.41 25.71 11.82
N SER A 210 -5.61 25.18 11.91
CA SER A 210 -6.16 24.58 13.13
C SER A 210 -6.09 23.07 13.06
N VAL A 211 -5.50 22.44 14.09
CA VAL A 211 -5.40 20.99 14.25
C VAL A 211 -6.19 20.56 15.47
N GLN A 212 -7.04 19.58 15.28
CA GLN A 212 -7.86 18.98 16.32
C GLN A 212 -7.22 17.69 16.84
N LEU A 213 -7.12 17.56 18.16
CA LEU A 213 -6.76 16.31 18.84
C LEU A 213 -8.03 15.55 19.16
N LEU A 214 -8.06 14.26 18.82
CA LEU A 214 -9.17 13.39 19.14
C LEU A 214 -8.74 12.32 20.15
N GLU A 215 -9.56 12.12 21.19
CA GLU A 215 -9.48 11.00 22.11
C GLU A 215 -10.64 10.03 21.84
N ASN A 216 -10.32 8.80 21.45
CA ASN A 216 -11.31 7.76 21.11
C ASN A 216 -12.36 8.23 20.09
N GLY A 217 -11.94 9.07 19.14
CA GLY A 217 -12.79 9.61 18.08
C GLY A 217 -13.54 10.90 18.44
N THR A 218 -13.39 11.42 19.64
CA THR A 218 -14.02 12.68 20.08
C THR A 218 -12.98 13.79 20.12
N VAL A 219 -13.27 14.95 19.52
CA VAL A 219 -12.40 16.12 19.59
C VAL A 219 -12.32 16.63 21.03
N VAL A 220 -11.14 16.66 21.61
CA VAL A 220 -10.89 17.10 23.00
C VAL A 220 -10.06 18.37 23.09
N ASP A 221 -9.32 18.71 22.03
CA ASP A 221 -8.54 19.95 21.97
C ASP A 221 -8.41 20.44 20.52
N THR A 222 -8.13 21.74 20.35
CA THR A 222 -7.84 22.36 19.06
C THR A 222 -6.71 23.35 19.23
N VAL A 223 -5.64 23.16 18.47
CA VAL A 223 -4.45 24.01 18.52
C VAL A 223 -4.20 24.68 17.17
N THR A 224 -3.57 25.86 17.22
CA THR A 224 -3.17 26.59 16.03
C THR A 224 -1.69 26.39 15.75
N LEU A 225 -1.36 25.94 14.54
CA LEU A 225 0.01 25.81 14.06
C LEU A 225 0.34 26.95 13.09
N HIS A 226 1.50 27.55 13.28
CA HIS A 226 2.02 28.66 12.48
C HIS A 226 3.55 28.71 12.52
N ALA A 227 4.16 29.63 11.77
CA ALA A 227 5.62 29.70 11.65
C ALA A 227 6.34 29.95 12.98
N GLU A 228 5.76 30.75 13.89
CA GLU A 228 6.38 31.11 15.17
C GLU A 228 6.46 29.91 16.15
N ASN A 229 5.54 28.91 16.03
CA ASN A 229 5.63 27.67 16.80
C ASN A 229 6.26 26.51 15.97
N ASN A 230 7.00 26.85 14.90
CA ASN A 230 7.64 25.90 14.00
C ASN A 230 6.67 24.86 13.41
N TRP A 231 5.42 25.21 13.25
CA TRP A 231 4.37 24.32 12.75
C TRP A 231 4.23 23.03 13.57
N ALA A 232 4.46 23.12 14.88
CA ALA A 232 4.43 21.97 15.78
C ALA A 232 3.72 22.31 17.09
N HIS A 233 3.14 21.27 17.71
CA HIS A 233 2.57 21.32 19.05
C HIS A 233 2.77 19.99 19.76
N THR A 234 2.86 20.05 21.09
CA THR A 234 3.00 18.88 21.94
C THR A 234 1.94 18.90 23.02
N TRP A 235 1.17 17.83 23.10
CA TRP A 235 0.25 17.57 24.21
C TRP A 235 0.93 16.66 25.22
N GLU A 236 0.97 17.13 26.45
CA GLU A 236 1.53 16.38 27.58
C GLU A 236 0.42 15.80 28.46
N SER A 237 0.77 14.80 29.24
CA SER A 237 -0.14 14.23 30.25
C SER A 237 -1.45 13.67 29.69
N LEU A 238 -1.42 13.14 28.47
CA LEU A 238 -2.55 12.44 27.87
C LEU A 238 -2.74 11.05 28.52
N THR A 239 -3.93 10.50 28.47
CA THR A 239 -4.23 9.15 28.94
C THR A 239 -3.54 8.11 28.04
N ALA A 240 -2.70 7.24 28.60
CA ALA A 240 -2.01 6.20 27.84
C ALA A 240 -3.00 5.22 27.20
N ASP A 241 -4.05 4.86 27.91
CA ASP A 241 -5.05 3.90 27.49
C ASP A 241 -6.16 4.49 26.60
N SER A 242 -5.80 5.44 25.73
CA SER A 242 -6.72 6.05 24.76
C SER A 242 -6.17 6.03 23.35
N LYS A 243 -7.05 5.83 22.36
CA LYS A 243 -6.69 6.02 20.95
C LYS A 243 -6.62 7.51 20.64
N TRP A 244 -5.43 7.98 20.34
CA TRP A 244 -5.17 9.37 19.96
C TRP A 244 -5.08 9.51 18.46
N GLN A 245 -5.69 10.55 17.92
CA GLN A 245 -5.69 10.88 16.50
C GLN A 245 -5.63 12.40 16.34
N VAL A 246 -5.18 12.89 15.20
CA VAL A 246 -5.26 14.29 14.83
C VAL A 246 -5.93 14.46 13.49
N ALA A 247 -6.64 15.57 13.31
CA ALA A 247 -7.23 15.95 12.05
C ALA A 247 -7.04 17.46 11.82
N GLU A 248 -6.77 17.88 10.59
CA GLU A 248 -6.84 19.29 10.23
C GLU A 248 -8.30 19.71 10.25
N ALA A 249 -8.61 20.80 10.94
CA ALA A 249 -10.00 21.25 11.10
C ALA A 249 -10.60 21.64 9.76
N GLU A 250 -9.83 22.38 8.95
CA GLU A 250 -10.16 22.79 7.60
C GLU A 250 -8.90 22.79 6.75
N THR A 251 -8.89 21.99 5.69
CA THR A 251 -7.76 21.93 4.77
C THR A 251 -7.77 23.14 3.83
N PRO A 252 -6.66 23.86 3.69
CA PRO A 252 -6.60 25.05 2.83
C PRO A 252 -6.92 24.72 1.37
N ALA A 253 -7.57 25.65 0.68
CA ALA A 253 -7.94 25.47 -0.72
C ALA A 253 -6.74 25.16 -1.62
N GLY A 254 -6.86 24.15 -2.45
CA GLY A 254 -5.80 23.68 -3.34
C GLY A 254 -4.80 22.74 -2.68
N TYR A 255 -4.98 22.40 -1.42
CA TYR A 255 -4.17 21.39 -0.73
C TYR A 255 -4.96 20.09 -0.49
N THR A 256 -4.26 19.00 -0.50
CA THR A 256 -4.69 17.73 0.08
C THR A 256 -3.92 17.48 1.36
N VAL A 257 -4.45 16.64 2.24
CA VAL A 257 -3.84 16.35 3.53
C VAL A 257 -3.62 14.86 3.72
N SER A 258 -2.50 14.52 4.33
CA SER A 258 -2.23 13.19 4.88
C SER A 258 -1.67 13.30 6.29
N VAL A 259 -2.03 12.34 7.14
CA VAL A 259 -1.54 12.25 8.52
C VAL A 259 -0.94 10.86 8.72
N ALA A 260 0.33 10.82 9.05
CA ALA A 260 1.03 9.60 9.44
C ALA A 260 1.39 9.65 10.92
N GLN A 261 1.20 8.55 11.63
CA GLN A 261 1.68 8.41 13.00
C GLN A 261 3.04 7.70 12.99
N GLU A 262 4.05 8.35 13.55
CA GLU A 262 5.39 7.83 13.72
C GLU A 262 5.75 7.81 15.22
N GLY A 263 5.50 6.69 15.88
CA GLY A 263 5.63 6.58 17.32
C GLY A 263 4.68 7.54 18.06
N THR A 264 5.24 8.54 18.75
CA THR A 264 4.46 9.54 19.49
C THR A 264 4.13 10.79 18.69
N VAL A 265 4.60 10.88 17.44
CA VAL A 265 4.47 12.07 16.59
C VAL A 265 3.47 11.82 15.47
N PHE A 266 2.52 12.71 15.30
CA PHE A 266 1.67 12.78 14.11
C PHE A 266 2.33 13.74 13.10
N VAL A 267 2.71 13.22 11.94
CA VAL A 267 3.22 14.02 10.82
C VAL A 267 2.05 14.34 9.90
N MET A 268 1.65 15.61 9.88
CA MET A 268 0.55 16.11 9.04
C MET A 268 1.14 16.82 7.83
N THR A 269 0.99 16.25 6.65
CA THR A 269 1.52 16.79 5.40
C THR A 269 0.39 17.36 4.55
N ASN A 270 0.52 18.64 4.16
CA ASN A 270 -0.33 19.21 3.10
C ASN A 270 0.46 19.31 1.81
N THR A 271 -0.08 18.66 0.77
CA THR A 271 0.50 18.68 -0.57
C THR A 271 -0.34 19.60 -1.46
N TYR A 272 0.32 20.59 -2.10
CA TYR A 272 -0.37 21.48 -3.03
C TYR A 272 -0.66 20.72 -4.32
N SER A 273 -1.93 20.65 -4.65
CA SER A 273 -2.41 20.17 -5.94
C SER A 273 -2.85 21.39 -6.74
N ALA A 274 -2.01 21.87 -7.63
CA ALA A 274 -2.48 22.81 -8.64
C ALA A 274 -3.67 22.18 -9.32
N GLY A 275 -4.86 22.75 -9.13
CA GLY A 275 -6.09 22.23 -9.75
C GLY A 275 -5.86 21.92 -11.23
N PRO A 276 -6.65 21.07 -11.89
CA PRO A 276 -6.32 20.49 -13.19
C PRO A 276 -5.96 21.60 -14.17
N SER A 277 -4.67 21.81 -14.36
CA SER A 277 -4.12 22.59 -15.43
C SER A 277 -4.35 21.79 -16.71
N SER A 278 -5.43 22.11 -17.44
CA SER A 278 -5.77 21.59 -18.78
C SER A 278 -5.61 20.08 -18.98
N PRO A 279 -6.55 19.39 -19.60
CA PRO A 279 -6.45 17.94 -19.74
C PRO A 279 -5.08 17.60 -20.35
N PRO A 280 -4.33 16.66 -19.74
CA PRO A 280 -3.09 16.20 -20.34
C PRO A 280 -3.41 15.69 -21.74
N PRO A 281 -2.49 15.88 -22.72
CA PRO A 281 -2.66 15.27 -24.02
C PRO A 281 -2.90 13.77 -23.82
N SER A 282 -3.90 13.23 -24.49
CA SER A 282 -4.35 11.84 -24.39
C SER A 282 -3.25 10.85 -24.84
N THR A 283 -2.28 10.66 -23.99
CA THR A 283 -1.42 9.49 -24.00
C THR A 283 -2.02 8.49 -23.01
N PRO A 284 -2.28 7.25 -23.42
CA PRO A 284 -2.76 6.23 -22.50
C PRO A 284 -1.80 6.15 -21.31
N PRO A 285 -2.29 6.01 -20.07
CA PRO A 285 -1.42 5.85 -18.92
C PRO A 285 -0.55 4.61 -19.15
N THR A 286 0.75 4.82 -19.29
CA THR A 286 1.72 3.74 -19.22
C THR A 286 1.63 3.20 -17.82
N ALA A 287 1.18 1.96 -17.65
CA ALA A 287 1.15 1.28 -16.37
C ALA A 287 2.50 1.46 -15.69
N PRO A 288 2.56 1.70 -14.36
CA PRO A 288 3.82 1.80 -13.65
C PRO A 288 4.60 0.51 -13.91
N GLN A 289 5.73 0.64 -14.58
CA GLN A 289 6.66 -0.48 -14.74
C GLN A 289 7.27 -0.79 -13.37
N THR A 290 6.59 -1.60 -12.58
CA THR A 290 7.18 -2.30 -11.45
C THR A 290 7.97 -3.53 -11.92
N GLY A 291 8.52 -3.47 -13.12
CA GLY A 291 9.46 -4.42 -13.63
C GLY A 291 10.87 -3.93 -13.30
N MET A 292 11.52 -4.54 -12.31
CA MET A 292 12.99 -4.53 -12.32
C MET A 292 13.44 -4.88 -13.74
N LEU A 293 14.33 -4.07 -14.28
CA LEU A 293 14.92 -4.25 -15.59
C LEU A 293 15.66 -5.61 -15.61
N TRP A 294 14.96 -6.67 -15.89
CA TRP A 294 15.48 -8.04 -15.87
C TRP A 294 16.38 -8.35 -17.06
N TRP A 295 16.37 -7.49 -18.07
CA TRP A 295 17.13 -7.71 -19.30
C TRP A 295 18.67 -7.79 -19.14
N PRO A 296 19.34 -7.11 -18.15
CA PRO A 296 20.78 -7.31 -17.98
C PRO A 296 21.13 -8.70 -17.42
N VAL A 297 20.24 -9.34 -16.66
CA VAL A 297 20.53 -10.63 -16.03
C VAL A 297 20.70 -11.76 -17.04
N PRO A 298 19.82 -11.96 -18.03
CA PRO A 298 20.05 -12.93 -19.10
C PRO A 298 21.32 -12.67 -19.89
N LEU A 299 21.65 -11.40 -20.18
CA LEU A 299 22.87 -11.06 -20.91
C LEU A 299 24.13 -11.36 -20.10
N LEU A 300 24.14 -11.10 -18.80
CA LEU A 300 25.27 -11.43 -17.93
C LEU A 300 25.42 -12.95 -17.76
N VAL A 301 24.33 -13.70 -17.65
CA VAL A 301 24.37 -15.17 -17.58
C VAL A 301 24.88 -15.75 -18.90
N CYS A 302 24.39 -15.30 -20.04
CA CYS A 302 24.85 -15.75 -21.35
C CYS A 302 26.33 -15.39 -21.59
N GLY A 303 26.76 -14.18 -21.22
CA GLY A 303 28.15 -13.73 -21.28
C GLY A 303 29.05 -14.58 -20.37
N GLY A 304 28.62 -14.87 -19.16
CA GLY A 304 29.37 -15.73 -18.24
C GLY A 304 29.54 -17.16 -18.75
N LEU A 305 28.47 -17.76 -19.28
CA LEU A 305 28.51 -19.10 -19.87
C LEU A 305 29.38 -19.15 -21.12
N PHE A 306 29.39 -18.09 -21.94
CA PHE A 306 30.26 -17.98 -23.11
C PHE A 306 31.73 -17.92 -22.71
N LEU A 307 32.08 -17.16 -21.69
CA LEU A 307 33.43 -17.08 -21.14
C LEU A 307 33.92 -18.39 -20.54
N LEU A 308 33.03 -19.12 -19.82
CA LEU A 308 33.32 -20.46 -19.27
C LEU A 308 33.57 -21.47 -20.40
N ALA A 309 32.73 -21.46 -21.44
CA ALA A 309 32.87 -22.36 -22.57
C ALA A 309 34.17 -22.10 -23.35
N THR A 310 34.52 -20.81 -23.60
CA THR A 310 35.79 -20.42 -24.26
C THR A 310 37.00 -20.75 -23.39
N GLY A 311 36.92 -20.53 -22.06
CA GLY A 311 37.96 -20.92 -21.10
C GLY A 311 38.22 -22.41 -21.08
N CYS A 312 37.18 -23.25 -21.09
CA CYS A 312 37.30 -24.71 -21.17
C CYS A 312 37.93 -25.16 -22.50
N LEU A 313 37.56 -24.53 -23.62
CA LEU A 313 38.17 -24.82 -24.96
C LEU A 313 39.65 -24.44 -25.03
N ILE A 314 40.04 -23.31 -24.45
CA ILE A 314 41.45 -22.88 -24.40
C ILE A 314 42.26 -23.82 -23.53
N ARG A 315 41.70 -24.25 -22.38
CA ARG A 315 42.36 -25.18 -21.47
C ARG A 315 42.55 -26.56 -22.08
N SER A 316 41.55 -27.08 -22.81
CA SER A 316 41.64 -28.36 -23.52
C SER A 316 42.68 -28.33 -24.65
N ARG A 317 42.91 -27.18 -25.28
CA ARG A 317 43.95 -27.03 -26.31
C ARG A 317 45.37 -26.93 -25.73
N ARG A 318 45.53 -26.40 -24.49
CA ARG A 318 46.83 -26.36 -23.83
C ARG A 318 47.26 -27.73 -23.28
N GLY A 319 46.34 -28.57 -22.86
CA GLY A 319 46.65 -29.93 -22.40
C GLY A 319 47.10 -30.89 -23.53
N GLU A 320 46.87 -30.53 -24.82
CA GLU A 320 47.36 -31.30 -25.97
C GLU A 320 48.78 -30.88 -26.47
N GLN A 321 49.35 -29.79 -25.94
CA GLN A 321 50.69 -29.33 -26.32
C GLN A 321 51.78 -29.72 -25.31
N ASP A 322 51.42 -30.25 -24.15
CA ASP A 322 52.40 -30.68 -23.13
C ASP A 322 52.67 -32.20 -23.14
N ASP A 323 52.11 -32.95 -24.14
CA ASP A 323 52.29 -34.40 -24.33
C ASP A 323 52.98 -34.78 -25.67
N GLU A 324 53.78 -33.83 -26.30
CA GLU A 324 54.70 -34.19 -27.41
C GLU A 324 56.20 -34.02 -27.02
#